data_e4c82420775ff8f85cb3f3c8ee198f3b
#
_entry.id   e4c82420775ff8f85cb3f3c8ee198f3b
#
_cell.length_a   1.000
_cell.length_b   1.000
_cell.length_c   1.000
_cell.angle_alpha   90.00
_cell.angle_beta   90.00
_cell.angle_gamma   90.00
#
_symmetry.space_group_name_H-M   'P 1'
#
loop_
_entity.id
_entity.type
_entity.pdbx_description
1 polymer ?
#
loop_
_entity_poly.entity_id
_entity_poly.type
_entity_poly.pdbx_seq_one_letter_code
_entity_poly.pdbx_strand_id
1 'polypeptide(L)'
;MNILFVGDVFGSPGRRIVQEHIGHVIKERAIDLVVVNAENAAGGFGITPAISDELFDLGAHVLTTGNHVWDKREIIDYMQSVPATSHERARRIIRPANYAPSAPGYGFYEGTLPGGQTYAVINLQGRVFMNTYDDPFRTIDALLKQITVKVILVDIHAEATSEKMAMG
;
A
#
# COMPACT_ATOMS: atom_id res chain seq x y z
N MET A 1 5.55 17.61 6.30
CA MET A 1 5.76 16.20 5.89
C MET A 1 5.75 16.17 4.38
N ASN A 2 6.85 15.73 3.76
CA ASN A 2 6.96 15.53 2.32
C ASN A 2 6.70 14.04 2.04
N ILE A 3 5.76 13.75 1.16
CA ILE A 3 5.32 12.37 0.87
C ILE A 3 5.71 12.04 -0.57
N LEU A 4 6.38 10.91 -0.76
CA LEU A 4 6.60 10.30 -2.07
C LEU A 4 5.63 9.13 -2.23
N PHE A 5 4.76 9.21 -3.23
CA PHE A 5 3.95 8.08 -3.67
C PHE A 5 4.48 7.56 -5.01
N VAL A 6 4.90 6.31 -5.03
CA VAL A 6 5.33 5.60 -6.24
C VAL A 6 4.19 4.67 -6.67
N GLY A 7 3.51 5.03 -7.75
CA GLY A 7 2.39 4.24 -8.27
C GLY A 7 2.85 3.08 -9.14
N ASP A 8 2.13 1.98 -9.05
CA ASP A 8 2.19 0.78 -9.92
C ASP A 8 3.60 0.35 -10.39
N VAL A 9 4.40 -0.17 -9.46
CA VAL A 9 5.71 -0.74 -9.79
C VAL A 9 5.53 -2.04 -10.58
N PHE A 10 5.76 -1.98 -11.89
CA PHE A 10 5.50 -3.10 -12.79
C PHE A 10 6.76 -3.94 -13.05
N GLY A 11 6.78 -5.17 -12.56
CA GLY A 11 7.81 -6.18 -12.82
C GLY A 11 9.24 -5.74 -12.52
N SER A 12 10.22 -6.43 -13.08
CA SER A 12 11.64 -6.10 -12.89
C SER A 12 12.07 -4.73 -13.47
N PRO A 13 11.52 -4.24 -14.59
CA PRO A 13 11.86 -2.89 -15.06
C PRO A 13 11.45 -1.81 -14.07
N GLY A 14 10.22 -1.90 -13.52
CA GLY A 14 9.73 -0.93 -12.52
C GLY A 14 10.59 -0.94 -11.26
N ARG A 15 10.87 -2.14 -10.70
CA ARG A 15 11.74 -2.27 -9.53
C ARG A 15 13.14 -1.71 -9.75
N ARG A 16 13.73 -1.93 -10.93
CA ARG A 16 15.04 -1.38 -11.26
C ARG A 16 15.05 0.15 -11.25
N ILE A 17 14.03 0.80 -11.82
CA ILE A 17 13.91 2.27 -11.77
C ILE A 17 13.79 2.76 -10.33
N VAL A 18 12.98 2.09 -9.51
CA VAL A 18 12.88 2.42 -8.08
C VAL A 18 14.24 2.29 -7.40
N GLN A 19 14.94 1.18 -7.60
CA GLN A 19 16.26 0.92 -7.02
C GLN A 19 17.30 1.97 -7.42
N GLU A 20 17.32 2.38 -8.68
CA GLU A 20 18.30 3.35 -9.20
C GLU A 20 18.04 4.78 -8.71
N HIS A 21 16.78 5.16 -8.46
CA HIS A 21 16.42 6.57 -8.29
C HIS A 21 15.84 6.95 -6.93
N ILE A 22 15.18 6.02 -6.21
CA ILE A 22 14.40 6.38 -5.02
C ILE A 22 15.25 7.04 -3.93
N GLY A 23 16.46 6.54 -3.69
CA GLY A 23 17.36 7.09 -2.67
C GLY A 23 17.82 8.52 -2.98
N HIS A 24 18.00 8.86 -4.27
CA HIS A 24 18.31 10.22 -4.70
C HIS A 24 17.11 11.14 -4.48
N VAL A 25 15.92 10.72 -4.91
CA VAL A 25 14.68 11.50 -4.74
C VAL A 25 14.39 11.77 -3.26
N ILE A 26 14.53 10.76 -2.39
CA ILE A 26 14.32 10.91 -0.94
C ILE A 26 15.22 12.03 -0.39
N LYS A 27 16.50 12.04 -0.75
CA LYS A 27 17.45 13.05 -0.27
C LYS A 27 17.21 14.42 -0.88
N GLU A 28 17.05 14.49 -2.20
CA GLU A 28 16.88 15.77 -2.91
C GLU A 28 15.62 16.50 -2.49
N ARG A 29 14.51 15.77 -2.29
CA ARG A 29 13.21 16.32 -1.95
C ARG A 29 12.91 16.32 -0.46
N ALA A 30 13.87 15.91 0.38
CA ALA A 30 13.67 15.76 1.83
C ALA A 30 12.36 15.01 2.16
N ILE A 31 12.21 13.81 1.55
CA ILE A 31 11.00 12.99 1.71
C ILE A 31 11.00 12.37 3.10
N ASP A 32 9.87 12.54 3.82
CA ASP A 32 9.65 11.99 5.15
C ASP A 32 8.94 10.63 5.09
N LEU A 33 7.98 10.46 4.17
CA LEU A 33 7.16 9.25 4.02
C LEU A 33 7.21 8.75 2.58
N VAL A 34 7.54 7.48 2.39
CA VAL A 34 7.54 6.80 1.08
C VAL A 34 6.48 5.71 1.09
N VAL A 35 5.54 5.79 0.16
CA VAL A 35 4.51 4.77 -0.08
C VAL A 35 4.66 4.27 -1.51
N VAL A 36 4.64 2.95 -1.70
CA VAL A 36 4.85 2.31 -3.01
C VAL A 36 3.68 1.37 -3.31
N ASN A 37 3.03 1.55 -4.43
CA ASN A 37 2.10 0.54 -4.95
C ASN A 37 2.91 -0.56 -5.62
N ALA A 38 2.84 -1.77 -5.06
CA ALA A 38 3.65 -2.91 -5.45
C ALA A 38 2.83 -4.10 -5.97
N GLU A 39 1.56 -3.90 -6.30
CA GLU A 39 0.66 -4.99 -6.69
C GLU A 39 1.12 -5.76 -7.93
N ASN A 40 1.91 -5.13 -8.81
CA ASN A 40 2.42 -5.71 -10.06
C ASN A 40 3.95 -5.94 -10.03
N ALA A 41 4.58 -5.82 -8.86
CA ALA A 41 6.03 -5.88 -8.74
C ALA A 41 6.64 -7.25 -9.05
N ALA A 42 5.90 -8.34 -8.88
CA ALA A 42 6.37 -9.71 -9.10
C ALA A 42 6.05 -10.22 -10.52
N GLY A 43 6.77 -9.69 -11.51
CA GLY A 43 6.63 -10.11 -12.91
C GLY A 43 5.36 -9.61 -13.59
N GLY A 44 4.77 -8.52 -13.08
CA GLY A 44 3.56 -7.90 -13.62
C GLY A 44 2.27 -8.28 -12.89
N PHE A 45 2.31 -9.22 -11.94
CA PHE A 45 1.16 -9.66 -11.16
C PHE A 45 1.58 -10.09 -9.75
N GLY A 46 1.02 -9.43 -8.73
CA GLY A 46 1.28 -9.75 -7.33
C GLY A 46 2.61 -9.21 -6.80
N ILE A 47 2.85 -9.53 -5.54
CA ILE A 47 4.06 -9.22 -4.79
C ILE A 47 4.52 -10.48 -4.04
N THR A 48 5.83 -10.64 -3.82
CA THR A 48 6.40 -11.72 -3.00
C THR A 48 7.02 -11.16 -1.72
N PRO A 49 7.21 -11.97 -0.66
CA PRO A 49 7.93 -11.53 0.53
C PRO A 49 9.32 -10.94 0.21
N ALA A 50 10.09 -11.61 -0.66
CA ALA A 50 11.42 -11.15 -1.05
C ALA A 50 11.39 -9.77 -1.75
N ILE A 51 10.42 -9.56 -2.66
CA ILE A 51 10.26 -8.26 -3.34
C ILE A 51 9.77 -7.18 -2.36
N SER A 52 8.91 -7.53 -1.41
CA SER A 52 8.49 -6.58 -0.38
C SER A 52 9.65 -6.13 0.50
N ASP A 53 10.51 -7.07 0.90
CA ASP A 53 11.71 -6.76 1.67
C ASP A 53 12.70 -5.89 0.87
N GLU A 54 12.90 -6.18 -0.43
CA GLU A 54 13.68 -5.34 -1.34
C GLU A 54 13.18 -3.88 -1.33
N LEU A 55 11.87 -3.66 -1.49
CA LEU A 55 11.30 -2.32 -1.50
C LEU A 55 11.40 -1.61 -0.15
N PHE A 56 11.24 -2.33 0.96
CA PHE A 56 11.47 -1.77 2.30
C PHE A 56 12.92 -1.39 2.54
N ASP A 57 13.87 -2.19 2.08
CA ASP A 57 15.31 -1.89 2.19
C ASP A 57 15.71 -0.67 1.35
N LEU A 58 14.98 -0.38 0.27
CA LEU A 58 15.14 0.82 -0.54
C LEU A 58 14.51 2.08 0.09
N GLY A 59 13.82 1.95 1.24
CA GLY A 59 13.27 3.06 2.00
C GLY A 59 11.77 3.22 1.94
N ALA A 60 11.02 2.26 1.37
CA ALA A 60 9.57 2.28 1.45
C ALA A 60 9.11 2.15 2.92
N HIS A 61 8.10 2.91 3.30
CA HIS A 61 7.48 2.83 4.63
C HIS A 61 6.24 1.94 4.61
N VAL A 62 5.43 2.02 3.56
CA VAL A 62 4.21 1.23 3.36
C VAL A 62 4.15 0.78 1.91
N LEU A 63 3.72 -0.46 1.70
CA LEU A 63 3.40 -1.01 0.38
C LEU A 63 1.89 -1.14 0.25
N THR A 64 1.31 -0.46 -0.73
CA THR A 64 -0.07 -0.64 -1.13
C THR A 64 -0.18 -1.66 -2.26
N THR A 65 -1.35 -2.20 -2.45
CA THR A 65 -1.63 -3.20 -3.47
C THR A 65 -2.96 -2.92 -4.20
N GLY A 66 -3.52 -3.91 -4.85
CA GLY A 66 -4.80 -3.84 -5.56
C GLY A 66 -5.36 -5.24 -5.79
N ASN A 67 -6.00 -5.46 -6.95
CA ASN A 67 -6.64 -6.72 -7.25
C ASN A 67 -5.68 -7.91 -7.42
N HIS A 68 -4.40 -7.67 -7.66
CA HIS A 68 -3.36 -8.69 -7.81
C HIS A 68 -2.63 -9.04 -6.51
N VAL A 69 -3.07 -8.54 -5.35
CA VAL A 69 -2.38 -8.69 -4.05
C VAL A 69 -2.02 -10.14 -3.72
N TRP A 70 -2.88 -11.12 -4.07
CA TRP A 70 -2.71 -12.52 -3.74
C TRP A 70 -2.34 -13.43 -4.93
N ASP A 71 -1.93 -12.87 -6.07
CA ASP A 71 -1.53 -13.66 -7.24
C ASP A 71 -0.26 -14.48 -7.00
N LYS A 72 0.55 -14.08 -6.01
CA LYS A 72 1.64 -14.89 -5.46
C LYS A 72 1.21 -15.45 -4.11
N ARG A 73 0.99 -16.75 -4.08
CA ARG A 73 0.43 -17.44 -2.90
C ARG A 73 1.25 -17.22 -1.61
N GLU A 74 2.57 -17.16 -1.74
CA GLU A 74 3.51 -16.98 -0.63
C GLU A 74 3.30 -15.68 0.16
N ILE A 75 2.73 -14.63 -0.47
CA ILE A 75 2.43 -13.38 0.24
C ILE A 75 1.28 -13.55 1.24
N ILE A 76 0.35 -14.47 0.98
CA ILE A 76 -0.78 -14.76 1.86
C ILE A 76 -0.26 -15.23 3.22
N ASP A 77 0.62 -16.23 3.21
CA ASP A 77 1.20 -16.79 4.42
C ASP A 77 2.05 -15.72 5.16
N TYR A 78 2.78 -14.90 4.40
CA TYR A 78 3.58 -13.79 4.94
C TYR A 78 2.71 -12.74 5.64
N MET A 79 1.60 -12.33 5.03
CA MET A 79 0.66 -11.35 5.61
C MET A 79 -0.15 -11.92 6.78
N GLN A 80 -0.36 -13.25 6.84
CA GLN A 80 -1.09 -13.93 7.93
C GLN A 80 -0.18 -14.31 9.10
N SER A 81 1.10 -14.57 8.85
CA SER A 81 2.06 -15.06 9.86
C SER A 81 2.41 -14.05 10.94
N VAL A 82 1.71 -12.93 11.00
CA VAL A 82 1.97 -11.84 11.94
C VAL A 82 1.26 -12.08 13.28
N PRO A 83 1.94 -12.72 14.25
CA PRO A 83 1.78 -12.32 15.63
C PRO A 83 2.35 -10.90 15.72
N ALA A 84 1.72 -10.02 16.47
CA ALA A 84 2.00 -8.57 16.54
C ALA A 84 3.48 -8.18 16.85
N THR A 85 4.40 -9.11 16.92
CA THR A 85 5.78 -8.92 17.41
C THR A 85 6.91 -9.37 16.50
N SER A 86 6.68 -10.13 15.42
CA SER A 86 7.80 -10.73 14.69
C SER A 86 8.01 -10.29 13.24
N HIS A 87 7.01 -9.73 12.57
CA HIS A 87 7.16 -9.26 11.19
C HIS A 87 6.45 -7.92 11.00
N GLU A 88 6.99 -6.86 11.59
CA GLU A 88 6.48 -5.50 11.43
C GLU A 88 6.32 -5.09 9.95
N ARG A 89 7.23 -5.56 9.08
CA ARG A 89 7.16 -5.32 7.63
C ARG A 89 5.90 -5.90 6.98
N ALA A 90 5.46 -7.10 7.36
CA ALA A 90 4.27 -7.71 6.80
C ALA A 90 3.00 -6.89 7.07
N ARG A 91 2.92 -6.20 8.23
CA ARG A 91 1.81 -5.29 8.55
C ARG A 91 1.78 -4.03 7.69
N ARG A 92 2.92 -3.65 7.12
CA ARG A 92 3.07 -2.49 6.25
C ARG A 92 2.79 -2.80 4.78
N ILE A 93 2.41 -4.05 4.46
CA ILE A 93 1.85 -4.42 3.17
C ILE A 93 0.33 -4.44 3.34
N ILE A 94 -0.36 -3.50 2.71
CA ILE A 94 -1.79 -3.33 2.88
C ILE A 94 -2.55 -3.69 1.59
N ARG A 95 -3.64 -4.44 1.77
CA ARG A 95 -4.59 -4.80 0.73
C ARG A 95 -5.75 -3.82 0.68
N PRO A 96 -6.61 -3.81 -0.35
CA PRO A 96 -7.80 -2.98 -0.33
C PRO A 96 -8.67 -3.22 0.91
N ALA A 97 -9.01 -2.15 1.63
CA ALA A 97 -9.74 -2.21 2.90
C ALA A 97 -11.19 -2.66 2.72
N ASN A 98 -11.75 -2.43 1.53
CA ASN A 98 -13.10 -2.85 1.19
C ASN A 98 -13.22 -4.32 0.75
N TYR A 99 -12.18 -5.14 0.97
CA TYR A 99 -12.28 -6.60 0.89
C TYR A 99 -12.92 -7.17 2.16
N ALA A 100 -13.37 -8.42 2.10
CA ALA A 100 -13.98 -9.08 3.25
C ALA A 100 -13.11 -8.97 4.50
N PRO A 101 -13.69 -8.74 5.70
CA PRO A 101 -12.92 -8.62 6.94
C PRO A 101 -12.05 -9.84 7.27
N SER A 102 -12.46 -11.03 6.81
CA SER A 102 -11.70 -12.27 6.97
C SER A 102 -10.55 -12.46 5.97
N ALA A 103 -10.40 -11.54 5.02
CA ALA A 103 -9.35 -11.61 4.01
C ALA A 103 -7.96 -11.40 4.64
N PRO A 104 -6.93 -12.12 4.16
CA PRO A 104 -5.55 -11.99 4.67
C PRO A 104 -5.04 -10.56 4.64
N GLY A 105 -4.30 -10.16 5.68
CA GLY A 105 -3.67 -8.85 5.78
C GLY A 105 -4.60 -7.74 6.23
N TYR A 106 -4.09 -6.52 6.19
CA TYR A 106 -4.75 -5.31 6.69
C TYR A 106 -5.11 -4.36 5.56
N GLY A 107 -6.17 -3.56 5.74
CA GLY A 107 -6.62 -2.59 4.73
C GLY A 107 -6.04 -1.18 4.91
N PHE A 108 -5.42 -0.93 6.06
CA PHE A 108 -4.73 0.32 6.38
C PHE A 108 -3.60 0.09 7.37
N TYR A 109 -2.71 1.06 7.45
CA TYR A 109 -1.59 1.09 8.38
C TYR A 109 -1.46 2.48 9.00
N GLU A 110 -1.30 2.54 10.32
CA GLU A 110 -0.92 3.75 11.05
C GLU A 110 0.52 3.61 11.54
N GLY A 111 1.31 4.65 11.32
CA GLY A 111 2.72 4.66 11.69
C GLY A 111 3.18 5.99 12.28
N THR A 112 4.39 5.96 12.83
CA THR A 112 5.07 7.14 13.36
C THR A 112 6.46 7.21 12.73
N LEU A 113 6.79 8.37 12.15
CA LEU A 113 8.12 8.64 11.61
C LEU A 113 9.12 8.93 12.76
N PRO A 114 10.43 8.80 12.51
CA PRO A 114 11.47 9.10 13.52
C PRO A 114 11.33 10.49 14.15
N GLY A 115 10.79 11.46 13.40
CA GLY A 115 10.52 12.83 13.90
C GLY A 115 9.25 12.98 14.75
N GLY A 116 8.55 11.87 15.08
CA GLY A 116 7.35 11.86 15.90
C GLY A 116 6.05 12.20 15.14
N GLN A 117 6.13 12.49 13.85
CA GLN A 117 4.93 12.72 13.02
C GLN A 117 4.20 11.41 12.77
N THR A 118 2.89 11.40 13.01
CA THR A 118 2.02 10.25 12.78
C THR A 118 1.31 10.35 11.44
N TYR A 119 1.05 9.20 10.81
CA TYR A 119 0.37 9.09 9.53
C TYR A 119 -0.47 7.84 9.43
N ALA A 120 -1.43 7.83 8.52
CA ALA A 120 -2.14 6.65 8.08
C ALA A 120 -2.06 6.49 6.57
N VAL A 121 -1.97 5.26 6.10
CA VAL A 121 -2.12 4.90 4.68
C VAL A 121 -3.27 3.92 4.57
N ILE A 122 -4.23 4.23 3.70
CA ILE A 122 -5.40 3.40 3.43
C ILE A 122 -5.34 2.95 1.98
N ASN A 123 -5.61 1.68 1.72
CA ASN A 123 -5.74 1.16 0.37
C ASN A 123 -7.22 0.82 0.10
N LEU A 124 -7.71 1.16 -1.08
CA LEU A 124 -9.08 0.89 -1.52
C LEU A 124 -9.11 0.36 -2.95
N GLN A 125 -10.16 -0.36 -3.29
CA GLN A 125 -10.43 -0.80 -4.66
C GLN A 125 -11.79 -0.29 -5.13
N GLY A 126 -11.83 0.25 -6.35
CA GLY A 126 -13.05 0.59 -7.06
C GLY A 126 -13.85 -0.64 -7.48
N ARG A 127 -15.05 -0.42 -8.01
CA ARG A 127 -15.97 -1.49 -8.44
C ARG A 127 -16.35 -1.43 -9.91
N VAL A 128 -16.26 -0.24 -10.50
CA VAL A 128 -16.67 -0.04 -11.90
C VAL A 128 -15.64 -0.71 -12.83
N PHE A 129 -16.09 -1.66 -13.61
CA PHE A 129 -15.29 -2.54 -14.49
C PHE A 129 -14.31 -3.48 -13.75
N MET A 130 -14.52 -3.68 -12.44
CA MET A 130 -13.69 -4.52 -11.59
C MET A 130 -14.54 -5.53 -10.81
N ASN A 131 -13.89 -6.45 -10.10
CA ASN A 131 -14.59 -7.35 -9.17
C ASN A 131 -15.32 -6.54 -8.08
N THR A 132 -16.56 -6.93 -7.81
CA THR A 132 -17.38 -6.24 -6.82
C THR A 132 -17.04 -6.69 -5.41
N TYR A 133 -16.54 -5.76 -4.62
CA TYR A 133 -16.34 -5.88 -3.17
C TYR A 133 -17.24 -4.89 -2.43
N ASP A 134 -17.02 -4.70 -1.14
CA ASP A 134 -17.74 -3.69 -0.37
C ASP A 134 -17.54 -2.29 -0.96
N ASP A 135 -18.45 -1.39 -0.65
CA ASP A 135 -18.44 -0.02 -1.17
C ASP A 135 -17.22 0.76 -0.63
N PRO A 136 -16.30 1.21 -1.50
CA PRO A 136 -15.09 1.91 -1.07
C PRO A 136 -15.40 3.24 -0.37
N PHE A 137 -16.46 3.94 -0.76
CA PHE A 137 -16.85 5.21 -0.14
C PHE A 137 -17.37 5.01 1.29
N ARG A 138 -18.19 3.99 1.51
CA ARG A 138 -18.65 3.62 2.86
C ARG A 138 -17.51 3.09 3.72
N THR A 139 -16.59 2.36 3.11
CA THR A 139 -15.42 1.82 3.82
C THR A 139 -14.51 2.94 4.31
N ILE A 140 -14.19 3.91 3.45
CA ILE A 140 -13.35 5.06 3.87
C ILE A 140 -14.04 5.88 4.96
N ASP A 141 -15.34 6.15 4.84
CA ASP A 141 -16.10 6.87 5.87
C ASP A 141 -16.07 6.18 7.24
N ALA A 142 -16.10 4.85 7.25
CA ALA A 142 -16.00 4.06 8.48
C ALA A 142 -14.59 4.10 9.07
N LEU A 143 -13.55 4.02 8.24
CA LEU A 143 -12.15 4.09 8.67
C LEU A 143 -11.77 5.47 9.20
N LEU A 144 -12.20 6.53 8.54
CA LEU A 144 -11.92 7.91 8.98
C LEU A 144 -12.50 8.24 10.36
N LYS A 145 -13.55 7.54 10.80
CA LYS A 145 -14.08 7.69 12.17
C LYS A 145 -13.21 7.01 13.24
N GLN A 146 -12.35 6.08 12.85
CA GLN A 146 -11.49 5.32 13.75
C GLN A 146 -10.06 5.89 13.78
N ILE A 147 -9.60 6.42 12.65
CA ILE A 147 -8.26 6.97 12.48
C ILE A 147 -8.21 8.36 13.11
N THR A 148 -7.27 8.57 14.03
CA THR A 148 -7.12 9.83 14.78
C THR A 148 -5.96 10.69 14.29
N VAL A 149 -5.07 10.14 13.45
CA VAL A 149 -3.93 10.88 12.90
C VAL A 149 -4.39 11.89 11.85
N LYS A 150 -3.65 13.00 11.71
CA LYS A 150 -4.04 14.11 10.82
C LYS A 150 -3.58 13.94 9.38
N VAL A 151 -2.50 13.18 9.16
CA VAL A 151 -1.96 12.93 7.82
C VAL A 151 -2.45 11.58 7.35
N ILE A 152 -3.32 11.57 6.36
CA ILE A 152 -3.92 10.37 5.80
C ILE A 152 -3.68 10.35 4.29
N LEU A 153 -3.05 9.30 3.79
CA LEU A 153 -2.90 9.02 2.37
C LEU A 153 -3.86 7.89 1.98
N VAL A 154 -4.63 8.12 0.93
CA VAL A 154 -5.52 7.10 0.37
C VAL A 154 -5.02 6.70 -1.01
N ASP A 155 -4.70 5.42 -1.20
CA ASP A 155 -4.43 4.83 -2.51
C ASP A 155 -5.68 4.09 -2.98
N ILE A 156 -6.27 4.54 -4.10
CA ILE A 156 -7.42 3.89 -4.71
C ILE A 156 -7.02 3.21 -6.02
N HIS A 157 -7.04 1.88 -6.00
CA HIS A 157 -6.91 1.05 -7.19
C HIS A 157 -8.27 0.95 -7.91
N ALA A 158 -8.45 1.66 -9.01
CA ALA A 158 -9.72 1.71 -9.75
C ALA A 158 -9.48 1.88 -11.26
N GLU A 159 -10.35 1.27 -12.07
CA GLU A 159 -10.34 1.46 -13.52
C GLU A 159 -11.02 2.78 -13.91
N ALA A 160 -12.21 3.03 -13.38
CA ALA A 160 -12.99 4.19 -13.74
C ALA A 160 -12.44 5.50 -13.15
N THR A 161 -12.11 6.46 -14.01
CA THR A 161 -11.70 7.81 -13.60
C THR A 161 -12.74 8.49 -12.71
N SER A 162 -14.03 8.23 -12.95
CA SER A 162 -15.12 8.78 -12.14
C SER A 162 -15.05 8.34 -10.67
N GLU A 163 -14.68 7.08 -10.39
CA GLU A 163 -14.49 6.62 -9.00
C GLU A 163 -13.30 7.31 -8.35
N LYS A 164 -12.18 7.47 -9.08
CA LYS A 164 -11.00 8.18 -8.58
C LYS A 164 -11.32 9.63 -8.24
N MET A 165 -12.03 10.32 -9.15
CA MET A 165 -12.44 11.71 -8.93
C MET A 165 -13.46 11.88 -7.79
N ALA A 166 -14.35 10.91 -7.61
CA ALA A 166 -15.35 10.96 -6.54
C ALA A 166 -14.75 10.65 -5.15
N MET A 167 -13.58 9.99 -5.11
CA MET A 167 -12.87 9.70 -3.86
C MET A 167 -12.06 10.91 -3.35
N GLY A 168 -11.56 11.75 -4.25
CA GLY A 168 -10.80 12.97 -3.91
C GLY A 168 -11.70 14.16 -3.66
#